data_f3c36547d1522f26bb6156f16f315dd4
#
_entry.id   f3c36547d1522f26bb6156f16f315dd4
#
_cell.length_a   1.000
_cell.length_b   1.000
_cell.length_c   1.000
_cell.angle_alpha   90.00
_cell.angle_beta   90.00
_cell.angle_gamma   90.00
#
_symmetry.space_group_name_H-M   'P 1'
#
loop_
_entity.id
_entity.type
_entity.pdbx_description
1 polymer ?
#
loop_
_entity_poly.entity_id
_entity_poly.type
_entity_poly.pdbx_seq_one_letter_code
_entity_poly.pdbx_strand_id
1 'polypeptide(L)'
;MCKNPLKPEAIDKQLRGPMTRIRDPDLSIFRIAHLSDPHLPPPKGAFGPRDIVSKRLLSRIAWRRKHKEHQPDVLAALVADIKAYAPDHIAVTGDLTNFASVVEVEAARQWLSGLGAPDRITLSPGNHDALVGVRAPERFAAWSDWLGDGDEAAFPRLRIRDGVAIINLCSAIPTAPHLATGRLGRAQLARLEALLADPAHRDLVRVVLIHHPPIPGAVSRRKSLDDQDDLRAILALHGVDLVLHGHAHEGLVATTPGPNGVATPVLGVPSASALGRGKHPAARWHAIEILRDDAGATSVRVIARGLDPETGHVAELGRYMLA
;
A
#
# COMPACT_ATOMS: atom_id res chain seq x y z
N MET A 1 22.26 18.91 16.89
CA MET A 1 22.83 18.85 15.52
C MET A 1 22.24 17.62 14.84
N CYS A 2 21.14 17.79 14.12
CA CYS A 2 20.49 16.69 13.38
C CYS A 2 21.27 16.42 12.11
N LYS A 3 21.72 15.16 11.95
CA LYS A 3 22.39 14.71 10.72
C LYS A 3 21.34 14.62 9.59
N ASN A 4 21.71 15.20 8.44
CA ASN A 4 20.95 15.17 7.19
C ASN A 4 20.58 13.73 6.77
N PRO A 5 19.38 13.51 6.22
CA PRO A 5 19.05 12.24 5.57
C PRO A 5 19.96 12.00 4.37
N LEU A 6 20.39 10.77 4.21
CA LEU A 6 21.26 10.32 3.11
C LEU A 6 20.63 10.66 1.75
N LYS A 7 21.43 11.22 0.86
CA LYS A 7 21.02 11.56 -0.51
C LYS A 7 20.73 10.28 -1.31
N PRO A 8 19.82 10.31 -2.30
CA PRO A 8 19.46 9.15 -3.14
C PRO A 8 20.65 8.45 -3.81
N GLU A 9 21.72 9.19 -4.12
CA GLU A 9 22.95 8.66 -4.72
C GLU A 9 23.72 7.68 -3.80
N ALA A 10 23.48 7.70 -2.49
CA ALA A 10 24.16 6.80 -1.55
C ALA A 10 23.52 5.40 -1.52
N ILE A 11 22.23 5.29 -1.87
CA ILE A 11 21.48 4.03 -1.89
C ILE A 11 21.89 3.21 -3.12
N ASP A 12 22.13 3.87 -4.26
CA ASP A 12 22.49 3.20 -5.52
C ASP A 12 23.91 2.57 -5.48
N LYS A 13 24.81 3.08 -4.65
CA LYS A 13 26.15 2.52 -4.47
C LYS A 13 26.23 1.31 -3.56
N GLN A 14 25.29 1.14 -2.61
CA GLN A 14 25.25 -0.03 -1.73
C GLN A 14 24.60 -1.27 -2.37
N LEU A 15 23.83 -1.09 -3.45
CA LEU A 15 23.13 -2.17 -4.15
C LEU A 15 23.99 -2.91 -5.22
N ARG A 16 25.23 -2.48 -5.46
CA ARG A 16 26.16 -3.12 -6.41
C ARG A 16 27.14 -4.08 -5.73
N GLY A 17 26.67 -4.95 -4.85
CA GLY A 17 27.44 -6.11 -4.40
C GLY A 17 27.45 -7.22 -5.47
N PRO A 18 28.43 -8.14 -5.48
CA PRO A 18 28.46 -9.24 -6.44
C PRO A 18 27.19 -10.09 -6.32
N MET A 19 26.44 -10.19 -7.42
CA MET A 19 25.22 -11.01 -7.51
C MET A 19 25.57 -12.48 -7.38
N THR A 20 25.37 -13.03 -6.22
CA THR A 20 25.33 -14.49 -6.05
C THR A 20 24.03 -14.99 -6.68
N ARG A 21 24.12 -15.74 -7.78
CA ARG A 21 22.97 -16.43 -8.38
C ARG A 21 22.49 -17.50 -7.40
N ILE A 22 21.42 -17.19 -6.65
CA ILE A 22 20.69 -18.20 -5.91
C ILE A 22 19.86 -18.98 -6.94
N ARG A 23 20.29 -20.19 -7.26
CA ARG A 23 19.44 -21.20 -7.89
C ARG A 23 18.76 -21.94 -6.75
N ASP A 24 17.45 -21.78 -6.64
CA ASP A 24 16.68 -22.54 -5.69
C ASP A 24 15.44 -23.11 -6.38
N PRO A 25 15.41 -24.42 -6.68
CA PRO A 25 14.28 -25.07 -7.34
C PRO A 25 13.15 -25.51 -6.40
N ASP A 26 13.34 -25.47 -5.06
CA ASP A 26 12.43 -26.13 -4.12
C ASP A 26 11.74 -25.22 -3.08
N LEU A 27 11.83 -23.90 -3.20
CA LEU A 27 11.15 -22.98 -2.27
C LEU A 27 9.69 -22.78 -2.68
N SER A 28 8.78 -23.04 -1.74
CA SER A 28 7.38 -22.63 -1.89
C SER A 28 7.32 -21.10 -1.99
N ILE A 29 6.83 -20.58 -3.09
CA ILE A 29 6.74 -19.14 -3.34
C ILE A 29 5.29 -18.70 -3.31
N PHE A 30 4.96 -17.74 -2.42
CA PHE A 30 3.73 -16.95 -2.51
C PHE A 30 4.08 -15.54 -2.99
N ARG A 31 3.48 -15.12 -4.09
CA ARG A 31 3.84 -13.87 -4.79
C ARG A 31 2.76 -12.83 -4.60
N ILE A 32 3.14 -11.69 -4.03
CA ILE A 32 2.26 -10.53 -3.88
C ILE A 32 2.72 -9.44 -4.84
N ALA A 33 1.80 -8.92 -5.67
CA ALA A 33 2.01 -7.66 -6.36
C ALA A 33 1.50 -6.51 -5.48
N HIS A 34 2.38 -5.61 -5.05
CA HIS A 34 2.03 -4.44 -4.25
C HIS A 34 2.08 -3.19 -5.10
N LEU A 35 0.93 -2.50 -5.21
CA LEU A 35 0.81 -1.19 -5.84
C LEU A 35 -0.03 -0.25 -4.96
N SER A 36 0.10 1.05 -5.18
CA SER A 36 -0.59 2.07 -4.39
C SER A 36 -0.90 3.33 -5.21
N ASP A 37 -1.82 4.13 -4.70
CA ASP A 37 -2.09 5.49 -5.18
C ASP A 37 -2.33 5.58 -6.70
N PRO A 38 -3.21 4.74 -7.30
CA PRO A 38 -3.46 4.79 -8.74
C PRO A 38 -4.15 6.09 -9.17
N HIS A 39 -4.84 6.79 -8.27
CA HIS A 39 -5.53 8.05 -8.55
C HIS A 39 -6.25 8.04 -9.89
N LEU A 40 -7.24 7.16 -10.00
CA LEU A 40 -7.98 6.94 -11.24
C LEU A 40 -8.53 8.25 -11.81
N PRO A 41 -8.54 8.42 -13.14
CA PRO A 41 -9.09 9.62 -13.75
C PRO A 41 -10.54 9.84 -13.31
N PRO A 42 -10.89 11.02 -12.75
CA PRO A 42 -12.23 11.27 -12.29
C PRO A 42 -13.23 11.22 -13.47
N PRO A 43 -14.29 10.41 -13.38
CA PRO A 43 -15.33 10.36 -14.41
C PRO A 43 -16.08 11.70 -14.54
N LYS A 44 -16.81 11.87 -15.63
CA LYS A 44 -17.75 12.98 -15.77
C LYS A 44 -18.75 12.94 -14.61
N GLY A 45 -18.98 14.08 -13.95
CA GLY A 45 -19.87 14.15 -12.79
C GLY A 45 -19.21 13.88 -11.43
N ALA A 46 -17.90 13.57 -11.38
CA ALA A 46 -17.17 13.38 -10.13
C ALA A 46 -17.15 14.61 -9.21
N PHE A 47 -17.43 15.79 -9.77
CA PHE A 47 -17.53 17.06 -9.04
C PHE A 47 -18.79 17.81 -9.47
N GLY A 48 -19.66 18.09 -8.50
CA GLY A 48 -20.92 18.81 -8.72
C GLY A 48 -20.96 20.18 -8.04
N PRO A 49 -22.04 20.96 -8.24
CA PRO A 49 -22.19 22.29 -7.62
C PRO A 49 -22.15 22.26 -6.08
N ARG A 50 -22.63 21.20 -5.45
CA ARG A 50 -22.61 21.04 -3.98
C ARG A 50 -21.23 20.84 -3.40
N ASP A 51 -20.26 20.43 -4.22
CA ASP A 51 -18.89 20.16 -3.78
C ASP A 51 -18.05 21.43 -3.61
N ILE A 52 -18.56 22.59 -4.10
CA ILE A 52 -17.89 23.90 -4.01
C ILE A 52 -17.70 24.33 -2.55
N VAL A 53 -18.58 23.94 -1.64
CA VAL A 53 -18.52 24.26 -0.20
C VAL A 53 -17.88 23.14 0.63
N SER A 54 -17.21 22.21 0.01
CA SER A 54 -16.63 21.05 0.68
C SER A 54 -15.10 20.94 0.45
N LYS A 55 -14.44 20.05 1.19
CA LYS A 55 -13.01 19.71 0.98
C LYS A 55 -12.72 19.26 -0.46
N ARG A 56 -13.72 18.76 -1.19
CA ARG A 56 -13.60 18.37 -2.60
C ARG A 56 -13.14 19.51 -3.51
N LEU A 57 -13.52 20.77 -3.21
CA LEU A 57 -13.04 21.93 -3.97
C LEU A 57 -11.51 22.03 -3.90
N LEU A 58 -10.94 21.91 -2.71
CA LEU A 58 -9.48 21.97 -2.53
C LEU A 58 -8.78 20.81 -3.23
N SER A 59 -9.35 19.61 -3.13
CA SER A 59 -8.85 18.45 -3.85
C SER A 59 -8.93 18.63 -5.36
N ARG A 60 -10.00 19.24 -5.89
CA ARG A 60 -10.13 19.56 -7.32
C ARG A 60 -9.08 20.57 -7.78
N ILE A 61 -8.78 21.59 -6.99
CA ILE A 61 -7.73 22.57 -7.29
C ILE A 61 -6.37 21.88 -7.30
N ALA A 62 -6.09 21.04 -6.31
CA ALA A 62 -4.86 20.25 -6.24
C ALA A 62 -4.75 19.28 -7.42
N TRP A 63 -5.84 18.57 -7.74
CA TRP A 63 -5.89 17.65 -8.88
C TRP A 63 -5.64 18.34 -10.22
N ARG A 64 -6.21 19.52 -10.47
CA ARG A 64 -5.95 20.30 -11.68
C ARG A 64 -4.47 20.65 -11.88
N ARG A 65 -3.69 20.72 -10.80
CA ARG A 65 -2.25 20.95 -10.88
C ARG A 65 -1.47 19.65 -11.12
N LYS A 66 -1.99 18.53 -10.60
CA LYS A 66 -1.31 17.23 -10.60
C LYS A 66 -1.82 16.23 -11.64
N HIS A 67 -2.94 16.51 -12.33
CA HIS A 67 -3.54 15.58 -13.30
C HIS A 67 -2.59 15.17 -14.44
N LYS A 68 -1.59 16.00 -14.73
CA LYS A 68 -0.54 15.69 -15.72
C LYS A 68 0.51 14.71 -15.19
N GLU A 69 0.54 14.47 -13.89
CA GLU A 69 1.45 13.53 -13.23
C GLU A 69 0.86 12.13 -13.21
N HIS A 70 -0.45 12.01 -12.95
CA HIS A 70 -1.15 10.73 -12.91
C HIS A 70 -1.70 10.40 -14.29
N GLN A 71 -1.11 9.40 -14.97
CA GLN A 71 -1.40 9.06 -16.34
C GLN A 71 -2.08 7.69 -16.45
N PRO A 72 -3.27 7.61 -17.06
CA PRO A 72 -3.98 6.34 -17.25
C PRO A 72 -3.18 5.31 -18.02
N ASP A 73 -2.44 5.74 -19.04
CA ASP A 73 -1.65 4.85 -19.89
C ASP A 73 -0.47 4.22 -19.09
N VAL A 74 0.15 5.00 -18.18
CA VAL A 74 1.18 4.50 -17.28
C VAL A 74 0.59 3.45 -16.33
N LEU A 75 -0.57 3.72 -15.73
CA LEU A 75 -1.27 2.76 -14.89
C LEU A 75 -1.65 1.50 -15.66
N ALA A 76 -2.13 1.64 -16.89
CA ALA A 76 -2.50 0.51 -17.74
C ALA A 76 -1.29 -0.38 -18.06
N ALA A 77 -0.14 0.24 -18.39
CA ALA A 77 1.10 -0.48 -18.64
C ALA A 77 1.59 -1.23 -17.38
N LEU A 78 1.50 -0.57 -16.20
CA LEU A 78 1.86 -1.19 -14.93
C LEU A 78 0.95 -2.39 -14.60
N VAL A 79 -0.36 -2.25 -14.79
CA VAL A 79 -1.33 -3.34 -14.58
C VAL A 79 -1.09 -4.49 -15.56
N ALA A 80 -0.74 -4.20 -16.82
CA ALA A 80 -0.39 -5.23 -17.80
C ALA A 80 0.86 -6.03 -17.35
N ASP A 81 1.86 -5.36 -16.83
CA ASP A 81 3.09 -5.98 -16.31
C ASP A 81 2.79 -6.84 -15.06
N ILE A 82 1.95 -6.37 -14.12
CA ILE A 82 1.48 -7.14 -12.98
C ILE A 82 0.76 -8.42 -13.45
N LYS A 83 -0.14 -8.31 -14.44
CA LYS A 83 -0.86 -9.46 -14.98
C LYS A 83 0.07 -10.46 -15.67
N ALA A 84 1.08 -9.97 -16.39
CA ALA A 84 2.08 -10.82 -17.02
C ALA A 84 2.97 -11.54 -15.99
N TYR A 85 3.25 -10.91 -14.84
CA TYR A 85 3.96 -11.53 -13.72
C TYR A 85 3.14 -12.64 -13.05
N ALA A 86 1.83 -12.59 -13.17
CA ALA A 86 0.88 -13.56 -12.62
C ALA A 86 1.06 -13.81 -11.10
N PRO A 87 0.91 -12.78 -10.24
CA PRO A 87 1.05 -12.94 -8.80
C PRO A 87 -0.08 -13.81 -8.23
N ASP A 88 0.15 -14.42 -7.07
CA ASP A 88 -0.86 -15.19 -6.34
C ASP A 88 -1.86 -14.25 -5.66
N HIS A 89 -1.42 -13.05 -5.28
CA HIS A 89 -2.26 -12.01 -4.68
C HIS A 89 -1.84 -10.60 -5.10
N ILE A 90 -2.79 -9.67 -5.14
CA ILE A 90 -2.55 -8.25 -5.42
C ILE A 90 -2.93 -7.43 -4.18
N ALA A 91 -1.98 -6.69 -3.63
CA ALA A 91 -2.17 -5.75 -2.53
C ALA A 91 -2.24 -4.32 -3.09
N VAL A 92 -3.37 -3.64 -2.87
CA VAL A 92 -3.59 -2.24 -3.26
C VAL A 92 -3.69 -1.40 -2.00
N THR A 93 -2.74 -0.50 -1.76
CA THR A 93 -2.69 0.29 -0.52
C THR A 93 -3.29 1.69 -0.66
N GLY A 94 -4.41 1.81 -1.37
CA GLY A 94 -5.33 2.94 -1.30
C GLY A 94 -5.16 4.04 -2.33
N ASP A 95 -5.94 5.10 -2.12
CA ASP A 95 -6.06 6.27 -2.97
C ASP A 95 -6.45 5.96 -4.42
N LEU A 96 -7.56 5.19 -4.56
CA LEU A 96 -8.15 4.90 -5.86
C LEU A 96 -8.85 6.13 -6.43
N THR A 97 -9.52 6.91 -5.57
CA THR A 97 -10.30 8.08 -5.95
C THR A 97 -9.52 9.38 -5.71
N ASN A 98 -10.08 10.51 -6.15
CA ASN A 98 -9.52 11.84 -5.91
C ASN A 98 -10.42 12.70 -5.02
N PHE A 99 -11.75 12.48 -5.09
CA PHE A 99 -12.75 13.28 -4.41
C PHE A 99 -13.70 12.46 -3.54
N ALA A 100 -13.57 11.12 -3.53
CA ALA A 100 -14.51 10.19 -2.90
C ALA A 100 -15.97 10.45 -3.32
N SER A 101 -16.21 10.74 -4.58
CA SER A 101 -17.56 10.87 -5.15
C SER A 101 -18.13 9.51 -5.49
N VAL A 102 -19.46 9.40 -5.51
CA VAL A 102 -20.15 8.13 -5.81
C VAL A 102 -19.74 7.56 -7.17
N VAL A 103 -19.58 8.43 -8.17
CA VAL A 103 -19.16 7.99 -9.51
C VAL A 103 -17.70 7.54 -9.58
N GLU A 104 -16.82 8.12 -8.74
CA GLU A 104 -15.44 7.63 -8.60
C GLU A 104 -15.39 6.30 -7.86
N VAL A 105 -16.20 6.13 -6.80
CA VAL A 105 -16.30 4.86 -6.06
C VAL A 105 -16.74 3.73 -7.00
N GLU A 106 -17.72 3.96 -7.86
CA GLU A 106 -18.17 2.99 -8.85
C GLU A 106 -17.12 2.72 -9.95
N ALA A 107 -16.46 3.76 -10.44
CA ALA A 107 -15.36 3.60 -11.40
C ALA A 107 -14.20 2.80 -10.81
N ALA A 108 -13.87 3.03 -9.53
CA ALA A 108 -12.85 2.27 -8.82
C ALA A 108 -13.26 0.81 -8.63
N ARG A 109 -14.56 0.53 -8.35
CA ARG A 109 -15.09 -0.83 -8.29
C ARG A 109 -14.91 -1.56 -9.63
N GLN A 110 -15.22 -0.90 -10.74
CA GLN A 110 -15.04 -1.46 -12.09
C GLN A 110 -13.57 -1.71 -12.40
N TRP A 111 -12.68 -0.80 -12.01
CA TRP A 111 -11.25 -0.97 -12.18
C TRP A 111 -10.71 -2.16 -11.37
N LEU A 112 -11.13 -2.31 -10.11
CA LEU A 112 -10.78 -3.46 -9.26
C LEU A 112 -11.26 -4.78 -9.89
N SER A 113 -12.50 -4.82 -10.39
CA SER A 113 -13.04 -5.99 -11.10
C SER A 113 -12.22 -6.32 -12.36
N GLY A 114 -11.71 -5.31 -13.05
CA GLY A 114 -10.81 -5.48 -14.20
C GLY A 114 -9.39 -5.89 -13.83
N LEU A 115 -8.96 -5.65 -12.59
CA LEU A 115 -7.62 -5.99 -12.11
C LEU A 115 -7.49 -7.51 -11.89
N GLY A 116 -8.52 -8.15 -11.32
CA GLY A 116 -8.55 -9.59 -11.08
C GLY A 116 -9.75 -10.04 -10.24
N ALA A 117 -9.77 -11.31 -9.89
CA ALA A 117 -10.82 -11.88 -9.02
C ALA A 117 -10.74 -11.25 -7.62
N PRO A 118 -11.89 -10.92 -6.99
CA PRO A 118 -11.92 -10.22 -5.70
C PRO A 118 -11.18 -10.94 -4.58
N ASP A 119 -11.23 -12.26 -4.56
CA ASP A 119 -10.57 -13.11 -3.55
C ASP A 119 -9.03 -13.13 -3.68
N ARG A 120 -8.50 -12.63 -4.79
CA ARG A 120 -7.04 -12.49 -5.07
C ARG A 120 -6.55 -11.05 -4.96
N ILE A 121 -7.39 -10.14 -4.48
CA ILE A 121 -7.04 -8.72 -4.32
C ILE A 121 -7.43 -8.27 -2.92
N THR A 122 -6.53 -7.57 -2.23
CA THR A 122 -6.88 -6.86 -0.99
C THR A 122 -6.61 -5.38 -1.16
N LEU A 123 -7.64 -4.55 -0.91
CA LEU A 123 -7.60 -3.10 -0.93
C LEU A 123 -7.58 -2.54 0.50
N SER A 124 -6.55 -1.80 0.86
CA SER A 124 -6.55 -0.95 2.06
C SER A 124 -6.92 0.48 1.65
N PRO A 125 -8.07 1.04 2.08
CA PRO A 125 -8.50 2.37 1.63
C PRO A 125 -7.56 3.50 2.03
N GLY A 126 -7.39 4.50 1.15
CA GLY A 126 -6.57 5.68 1.37
C GLY A 126 -7.35 6.93 1.80
N ASN A 127 -6.63 8.02 2.07
CA ASN A 127 -7.25 9.26 2.54
C ASN A 127 -8.09 9.96 1.46
N HIS A 128 -7.77 9.80 0.18
CA HIS A 128 -8.61 10.29 -0.90
C HIS A 128 -9.91 9.50 -1.05
N ASP A 129 -9.93 8.24 -0.65
CA ASP A 129 -11.12 7.38 -0.64
C ASP A 129 -12.09 7.73 0.51
N ALA A 130 -11.60 8.44 1.53
CA ALA A 130 -12.36 8.91 2.69
C ALA A 130 -12.39 10.45 2.80
N LEU A 131 -12.24 11.17 1.71
CA LEU A 131 -12.03 12.62 1.69
C LEU A 131 -13.10 13.43 2.42
N VAL A 132 -14.36 12.99 2.38
CA VAL A 132 -15.51 13.64 3.01
C VAL A 132 -16.24 12.68 3.93
N GLY A 133 -16.95 13.25 4.94
CA GLY A 133 -17.67 12.46 5.93
C GLY A 133 -18.85 11.69 5.31
N VAL A 134 -18.74 10.37 5.22
CA VAL A 134 -19.85 9.43 5.04
C VAL A 134 -19.80 8.48 6.22
N ARG A 135 -20.91 7.88 6.62
CA ARG A 135 -20.96 6.91 7.72
C ARG A 135 -20.01 5.73 7.43
N ALA A 136 -19.24 5.32 8.43
CA ALA A 136 -18.14 4.39 8.25
C ALA A 136 -18.50 3.05 7.59
N PRO A 137 -19.63 2.36 7.93
CA PRO A 137 -19.97 1.09 7.28
C PRO A 137 -20.34 1.23 5.81
N GLU A 138 -20.91 2.37 5.42
CA GLU A 138 -21.42 2.61 4.06
C GLU A 138 -20.34 3.10 3.11
N ARG A 139 -19.22 3.64 3.66
CA ARG A 139 -18.19 4.30 2.88
C ARG A 139 -17.52 3.39 1.88
N PHE A 140 -17.21 2.17 2.28
CA PHE A 140 -16.49 1.20 1.46
C PHE A 140 -17.33 -0.02 1.10
N ALA A 141 -18.66 0.04 1.29
CA ALA A 141 -19.58 -1.07 0.99
C ALA A 141 -19.47 -1.54 -0.47
N ALA A 142 -19.27 -0.60 -1.41
CA ALA A 142 -19.10 -0.93 -2.83
C ALA A 142 -17.80 -1.71 -3.13
N TRP A 143 -16.88 -1.78 -2.17
CA TRP A 143 -15.59 -2.47 -2.29
C TRP A 143 -15.44 -3.63 -1.30
N SER A 144 -16.53 -4.04 -0.61
CA SER A 144 -16.50 -5.06 0.44
C SER A 144 -15.74 -6.33 0.06
N ASP A 145 -15.91 -6.81 -1.18
CA ASP A 145 -15.32 -8.05 -1.68
C ASP A 145 -13.78 -7.98 -1.78
N TRP A 146 -13.23 -6.77 -1.86
CA TRP A 146 -11.77 -6.53 -1.93
C TRP A 146 -11.15 -6.13 -0.59
N LEU A 147 -11.93 -5.97 0.48
CA LEU A 147 -11.37 -5.54 1.78
C LEU A 147 -10.82 -6.70 2.61
N GLY A 148 -11.27 -7.92 2.40
CA GLY A 148 -10.89 -9.14 3.14
C GLY A 148 -11.99 -10.19 3.06
N ASP A 149 -11.78 -11.34 3.66
CA ASP A 149 -12.79 -12.40 3.71
C ASP A 149 -13.85 -12.09 4.79
N GLY A 150 -15.03 -12.67 4.64
CA GLY A 150 -16.17 -12.49 5.55
C GLY A 150 -16.92 -11.17 5.38
N ASP A 151 -18.06 -11.08 6.07
CA ASP A 151 -19.00 -9.94 5.94
C ASP A 151 -18.82 -8.86 7.02
N GLU A 152 -17.75 -8.93 7.80
CA GLU A 152 -17.50 -7.98 8.86
C GLU A 152 -17.25 -6.58 8.30
N ALA A 153 -18.05 -5.59 8.72
CA ALA A 153 -17.84 -4.20 8.34
C ALA A 153 -16.63 -3.55 9.03
N ALA A 154 -16.08 -4.19 10.07
CA ALA A 154 -15.04 -3.65 10.91
C ALA A 154 -13.65 -4.08 10.47
N PHE A 155 -12.69 -3.16 10.51
CA PHE A 155 -11.26 -3.46 10.37
C PHE A 155 -10.61 -3.82 11.71
N PRO A 156 -9.50 -4.61 11.72
CA PRO A 156 -8.86 -5.18 10.55
C PRO A 156 -9.74 -6.22 9.85
N ARG A 157 -9.56 -6.33 8.53
CA ARG A 157 -10.09 -7.45 7.75
C ARG A 157 -8.96 -8.43 7.50
N LEU A 158 -9.28 -9.73 7.52
CA LEU A 158 -8.30 -10.79 7.33
C LEU A 158 -8.58 -11.56 6.05
N ARG A 159 -7.51 -11.98 5.37
CA ARG A 159 -7.56 -12.92 4.26
C ARG A 159 -6.40 -13.90 4.40
N ILE A 160 -6.68 -15.19 4.39
CA ILE A 160 -5.66 -16.23 4.49
C ILE A 160 -5.57 -16.96 3.16
N ARG A 161 -4.38 -17.01 2.57
CA ARG A 161 -4.07 -17.70 1.32
C ARG A 161 -2.72 -18.41 1.43
N ASP A 162 -2.70 -19.70 1.20
CA ASP A 162 -1.47 -20.53 1.11
C ASP A 162 -0.46 -20.28 2.26
N GLY A 163 -0.95 -20.19 3.49
CA GLY A 163 -0.12 -19.95 4.68
C GLY A 163 0.28 -18.49 4.91
N VAL A 164 -0.26 -17.56 4.12
CA VAL A 164 -0.05 -16.10 4.29
C VAL A 164 -1.34 -15.45 4.80
N ALA A 165 -1.24 -14.75 5.91
CA ALA A 165 -2.29 -13.92 6.50
C ALA A 165 -2.11 -12.47 6.03
N ILE A 166 -3.02 -11.99 5.20
CA ILE A 166 -3.08 -10.61 4.73
C ILE A 166 -4.03 -9.85 5.65
N ILE A 167 -3.46 -9.00 6.50
CA ILE A 167 -4.14 -8.25 7.54
C ILE A 167 -4.36 -6.83 7.04
N ASN A 168 -5.58 -6.51 6.68
CA ASN A 168 -5.93 -5.23 6.09
C ASN A 168 -6.40 -4.23 7.16
N LEU A 169 -5.64 -3.15 7.33
CA LEU A 169 -5.97 -2.02 8.20
C LEU A 169 -6.57 -0.87 7.39
N CYS A 170 -7.53 -0.16 7.98
CA CYS A 170 -8.05 1.06 7.40
C CYS A 170 -7.64 2.26 8.24
N SER A 171 -6.71 3.06 7.73
CA SER A 171 -6.30 4.33 8.34
C SER A 171 -7.00 5.54 7.73
N ALA A 172 -7.88 5.32 6.75
CA ALA A 172 -8.59 6.36 6.03
C ALA A 172 -9.71 6.97 6.87
N ILE A 173 -9.59 8.26 7.18
CA ILE A 173 -10.58 9.05 7.92
C ILE A 173 -10.85 10.37 7.22
N PRO A 174 -12.05 10.96 7.35
CA PRO A 174 -12.27 12.35 6.97
C PRO A 174 -11.45 13.28 7.86
N THR A 175 -10.75 14.21 7.25
CA THR A 175 -9.90 15.16 7.96
C THR A 175 -10.27 16.59 7.61
N ALA A 176 -9.85 17.56 8.44
CA ALA A 176 -9.98 18.97 8.16
C ALA A 176 -9.30 19.37 6.82
N PRO A 177 -9.71 20.48 6.19
CA PRO A 177 -8.99 21.03 5.06
C PRO A 177 -7.48 21.14 5.33
N HIS A 178 -6.66 20.85 4.32
CA HIS A 178 -5.17 20.82 4.38
C HIS A 178 -4.54 19.69 5.21
N LEU A 179 -5.34 18.81 5.80
CA LEU A 179 -4.86 17.59 6.45
C LEU A 179 -5.15 16.37 5.58
N ALA A 180 -4.22 15.44 5.62
CA ALA A 180 -4.32 14.11 5.02
C ALA A 180 -3.73 13.08 6.01
N THR A 181 -4.07 13.24 7.31
CA THR A 181 -3.67 12.32 8.36
C THR A 181 -4.55 11.08 8.34
N GLY A 182 -3.99 9.96 8.82
CA GLY A 182 -4.72 8.73 9.05
C GLY A 182 -4.91 8.45 10.53
N ARG A 183 -5.83 7.55 10.85
CA ARG A 183 -6.03 7.03 12.21
C ARG A 183 -6.70 5.66 12.16
N LEU A 184 -6.20 4.73 12.96
CA LEU A 184 -6.81 3.41 13.15
C LEU A 184 -7.90 3.45 14.21
N GLY A 185 -7.63 4.13 15.31
CA GLY A 185 -8.50 4.23 16.47
C GLY A 185 -8.41 2.99 17.38
N ARG A 186 -8.75 3.19 18.66
CA ARG A 186 -8.60 2.18 19.72
C ARG A 186 -9.30 0.86 19.41
N ALA A 187 -10.49 0.90 18.83
CA ALA A 187 -11.24 -0.31 18.54
C ALA A 187 -10.59 -1.18 17.46
N GLN A 188 -10.01 -0.58 16.41
CA GLN A 188 -9.29 -1.33 15.39
C GLN A 188 -7.95 -1.86 15.92
N LEU A 189 -7.21 -1.05 16.70
CA LEU A 189 -5.97 -1.46 17.35
C LEU A 189 -6.19 -2.64 18.30
N ALA A 190 -7.22 -2.61 19.14
CA ALA A 190 -7.55 -3.73 20.02
C ALA A 190 -7.91 -5.02 19.26
N ARG A 191 -8.64 -4.91 18.14
CA ARG A 191 -8.93 -6.08 17.28
C ARG A 191 -7.69 -6.60 16.57
N LEU A 192 -6.77 -5.71 16.15
CA LEU A 192 -5.49 -6.11 15.58
C LEU A 192 -4.66 -6.88 16.59
N GLU A 193 -4.56 -6.37 17.81
CA GLU A 193 -3.84 -7.02 18.90
C GLU A 193 -4.40 -8.42 19.18
N ALA A 194 -5.71 -8.56 19.31
CA ALA A 194 -6.39 -9.84 19.49
C ALA A 194 -6.12 -10.82 18.32
N LEU A 195 -6.16 -10.33 17.07
CA LEU A 195 -5.88 -11.14 15.88
C LEU A 195 -4.43 -11.64 15.86
N LEU A 196 -3.48 -10.79 16.21
CA LEU A 196 -2.06 -11.15 16.24
C LEU A 196 -1.70 -12.05 17.43
N ALA A 197 -2.44 -11.97 18.53
CA ALA A 197 -2.28 -12.83 19.70
C ALA A 197 -2.90 -14.23 19.52
N ASP A 198 -3.79 -14.42 18.53
CA ASP A 198 -4.48 -15.68 18.28
C ASP A 198 -3.50 -16.77 17.85
N PRO A 199 -3.42 -17.91 18.60
CA PRO A 199 -2.55 -19.02 18.24
C PRO A 199 -2.81 -19.61 16.85
N ALA A 200 -4.04 -19.50 16.33
CA ALA A 200 -4.39 -19.99 15.00
C ALA A 200 -3.61 -19.26 13.86
N HIS A 201 -3.09 -18.09 14.13
CA HIS A 201 -2.35 -17.29 13.15
C HIS A 201 -0.84 -17.29 13.38
N ARG A 202 -0.33 -18.06 14.36
CA ARG A 202 1.09 -18.00 14.79
C ARG A 202 2.04 -18.47 13.70
N ASP A 203 1.67 -19.52 12.96
CA ASP A 203 2.52 -20.16 11.95
C ASP A 203 2.31 -19.60 10.55
N LEU A 204 1.44 -18.58 10.42
CA LEU A 204 1.21 -17.89 9.17
C LEU A 204 2.24 -16.78 8.96
N VAL A 205 2.64 -16.58 7.71
CA VAL A 205 3.37 -15.35 7.33
C VAL A 205 2.39 -14.18 7.37
N ARG A 206 2.65 -13.21 8.23
CA ARG A 206 1.72 -12.10 8.51
C ARG A 206 2.12 -10.84 7.74
N VAL A 207 1.32 -10.45 6.76
CA VAL A 207 1.51 -9.25 5.95
C VAL A 207 0.44 -8.23 6.28
N VAL A 208 0.84 -7.08 6.80
CA VAL A 208 -0.07 -5.97 7.13
C VAL A 208 -0.15 -5.01 5.96
N LEU A 209 -1.37 -4.67 5.53
CA LEU A 209 -1.64 -3.61 4.57
C LEU A 209 -2.21 -2.40 5.31
N ILE A 210 -1.66 -1.23 5.02
CA ILE A 210 -2.13 0.06 5.54
C ILE A 210 -1.82 1.16 4.52
N HIS A 211 -2.65 2.19 4.42
CA HIS A 211 -2.34 3.27 3.49
C HIS A 211 -1.27 4.23 4.03
N HIS A 212 -1.44 4.75 5.25
CA HIS A 212 -0.49 5.69 5.84
C HIS A 212 0.73 4.96 6.44
N PRO A 213 1.97 5.44 6.17
CA PRO A 213 3.18 4.80 6.70
C PRO A 213 3.21 4.84 8.24
N PRO A 214 3.52 3.70 8.91
CA PRO A 214 3.67 3.67 10.36
C PRO A 214 5.08 4.07 10.82
N ILE A 215 5.83 4.81 9.99
CA ILE A 215 7.22 5.19 10.24
C ILE A 215 7.28 6.69 10.59
N PRO A 216 7.79 7.06 11.79
CA PRO A 216 7.96 8.45 12.18
C PRO A 216 8.85 9.20 11.19
N GLY A 217 8.37 10.35 10.73
CA GLY A 217 9.13 11.20 9.80
C GLY A 217 9.09 10.77 8.32
N ALA A 218 8.49 9.65 7.97
CA ALA A 218 8.32 9.22 6.57
C ALA A 218 7.50 10.24 5.75
N VAL A 219 6.57 10.90 6.40
CA VAL A 219 5.77 11.99 5.82
C VAL A 219 5.68 13.17 6.79
N SER A 220 5.23 14.33 6.31
CA SER A 220 5.01 15.48 7.20
C SER A 220 3.88 15.20 8.20
N ARG A 221 3.87 15.88 9.37
CA ARG A 221 2.84 15.73 10.41
C ARG A 221 1.41 15.90 9.89
N ARG A 222 1.19 16.68 8.84
CA ARG A 222 -0.13 16.87 8.21
C ARG A 222 -0.61 15.65 7.42
N LYS A 223 0.26 14.66 7.24
CA LYS A 223 0.04 13.44 6.46
C LYS A 223 0.33 12.17 7.26
N SER A 224 0.75 12.29 8.53
CA SER A 224 1.14 11.15 9.34
C SER A 224 -0.05 10.30 9.79
N LEU A 225 0.24 9.09 10.20
CA LEU A 225 -0.69 8.27 10.97
C LEU A 225 -0.70 8.80 12.41
N ASP A 226 -1.85 9.25 12.91
CA ASP A 226 -1.98 9.91 14.22
C ASP A 226 -1.62 8.97 15.39
N ASP A 227 -1.96 7.70 15.27
CA ASP A 227 -1.75 6.64 16.25
C ASP A 227 -0.67 5.63 15.83
N GLN A 228 0.35 6.11 15.10
CA GLN A 228 1.45 5.26 14.63
C GLN A 228 2.24 4.61 15.76
N ASP A 229 2.38 5.26 16.92
CA ASP A 229 3.15 4.73 18.03
C ASP A 229 2.40 3.58 18.72
N ASP A 230 1.07 3.67 18.84
CA ASP A 230 0.23 2.57 19.32
C ASP A 230 0.30 1.36 18.38
N LEU A 231 0.21 1.58 17.06
CA LEU A 231 0.40 0.50 16.09
C LEU A 231 1.77 -0.14 16.20
N ARG A 232 2.83 0.64 16.29
CA ARG A 232 4.20 0.14 16.41
C ARG A 232 4.43 -0.64 17.70
N ALA A 233 3.79 -0.24 18.80
CA ALA A 233 3.83 -0.99 20.05
C ALA A 233 3.20 -2.38 19.92
N ILE A 234 2.06 -2.49 19.23
CA ILE A 234 1.41 -3.78 18.94
C ILE A 234 2.31 -4.65 18.03
N LEU A 235 2.89 -4.07 16.98
CA LEU A 235 3.81 -4.80 16.10
C LEU A 235 5.07 -5.27 16.84
N ALA A 236 5.61 -4.45 17.75
CA ALA A 236 6.77 -4.79 18.57
C ALA A 236 6.47 -5.96 19.54
N LEU A 237 5.24 -6.06 20.04
CA LEU A 237 4.83 -7.10 20.97
C LEU A 237 4.55 -8.44 20.28
N HIS A 238 3.78 -8.42 19.17
CA HIS A 238 3.24 -9.62 18.53
C HIS A 238 4.00 -10.02 17.26
N GLY A 239 4.69 -9.08 16.61
CA GLY A 239 5.41 -9.26 15.34
C GLY A 239 4.50 -9.43 14.14
N VAL A 240 5.02 -9.03 12.99
CA VAL A 240 4.53 -9.38 11.65
C VAL A 240 5.73 -9.47 10.72
N ASP A 241 5.60 -10.18 9.61
CA ASP A 241 6.73 -10.42 8.70
C ASP A 241 6.95 -9.25 7.74
N LEU A 242 5.88 -8.48 7.46
CA LEU A 242 5.96 -7.38 6.49
C LEU A 242 4.82 -6.37 6.69
N VAL A 243 5.11 -5.08 6.51
CA VAL A 243 4.11 -4.02 6.41
C VAL A 243 4.22 -3.35 5.04
N LEU A 244 3.10 -3.23 4.32
CA LEU A 244 3.01 -2.59 3.01
C LEU A 244 2.17 -1.31 3.11
N HIS A 245 2.67 -0.21 2.53
CA HIS A 245 1.96 1.07 2.56
C HIS A 245 2.11 1.89 1.28
N GLY A 246 1.29 2.93 1.13
CA GLY A 246 1.32 3.93 0.07
C GLY A 246 1.50 5.36 0.59
N HIS A 247 0.64 6.27 0.15
CA HIS A 247 0.46 7.64 0.63
C HIS A 247 1.64 8.61 0.40
N ALA A 248 2.88 8.17 0.61
CA ALA A 248 4.07 9.01 0.45
C ALA A 248 4.36 9.34 -1.02
N HIS A 249 3.89 8.51 -1.95
CA HIS A 249 4.23 8.51 -3.37
C HIS A 249 5.74 8.34 -3.61
N GLU A 250 6.44 7.73 -2.68
CA GLU A 250 7.89 7.47 -2.73
C GLU A 250 8.17 6.00 -2.41
N GLY A 251 9.26 5.49 -2.97
CA GLY A 251 9.79 4.19 -2.55
C GLY A 251 10.41 4.33 -1.15
N LEU A 252 9.92 3.56 -0.19
CA LEU A 252 10.46 3.50 1.16
C LEU A 252 10.83 2.07 1.50
N VAL A 253 12.03 1.88 1.99
CA VAL A 253 12.46 0.66 2.68
C VAL A 253 12.89 1.08 4.08
N ALA A 254 12.15 0.65 5.08
CA ALA A 254 12.37 0.99 6.47
C ALA A 254 12.07 -0.21 7.36
N THR A 255 12.27 -0.06 8.67
CA THR A 255 11.90 -1.06 9.66
C THR A 255 11.17 -0.44 10.83
N THR A 256 10.34 -1.24 11.49
CA THR A 256 9.75 -0.92 12.80
C THR A 256 10.16 -2.01 13.80
N PRO A 257 10.23 -1.73 15.09
CA PRO A 257 10.51 -2.76 16.09
C PRO A 257 9.54 -3.94 15.98
N GLY A 258 10.08 -5.14 16.08
CA GLY A 258 9.35 -6.39 16.24
C GLY A 258 9.77 -7.12 17.52
N PRO A 259 9.22 -8.31 17.82
CA PRO A 259 9.51 -9.06 19.03
C PRO A 259 10.99 -9.45 19.12
N ASN A 260 11.50 -9.53 20.37
CA ASN A 260 12.86 -9.98 20.66
C ASN A 260 13.97 -9.19 19.94
N GLY A 261 13.70 -7.94 19.56
CA GLY A 261 14.66 -7.08 18.86
C GLY A 261 14.77 -7.35 17.37
N VAL A 262 13.99 -8.28 16.82
CA VAL A 262 13.90 -8.51 15.38
C VAL A 262 13.13 -7.35 14.73
N ALA A 263 13.71 -6.75 13.70
CA ALA A 263 13.08 -5.65 13.00
C ALA A 263 12.02 -6.16 12.00
N THR A 264 10.84 -5.54 12.00
CA THR A 264 9.80 -5.79 10.99
C THR A 264 10.04 -4.89 9.77
N PRO A 265 10.18 -5.42 8.56
CA PRO A 265 10.30 -4.64 7.35
C PRO A 265 9.02 -3.85 7.05
N VAL A 266 9.19 -2.61 6.56
CA VAL A 266 8.12 -1.72 6.13
C VAL A 266 8.44 -1.21 4.73
N LEU A 267 7.58 -1.50 3.77
CA LEU A 267 7.76 -1.12 2.36
C LEU A 267 6.70 -0.13 1.90
N GLY A 268 7.15 1.00 1.39
CA GLY A 268 6.34 1.96 0.66
C GLY A 268 6.60 1.89 -0.85
N VAL A 269 5.56 2.05 -1.65
CA VAL A 269 5.65 2.06 -3.11
C VAL A 269 5.22 3.42 -3.66
N PRO A 270 5.88 3.94 -4.74
CA PRO A 270 5.41 5.13 -5.44
C PRO A 270 4.02 4.96 -6.04
N SER A 271 3.38 6.08 -6.39
CA SER A 271 2.09 6.04 -7.08
C SER A 271 2.15 5.23 -8.37
N ALA A 272 1.19 4.31 -8.55
CA ALA A 272 1.12 3.40 -9.70
C ALA A 272 0.79 4.10 -11.04
N SER A 273 0.42 5.38 -11.01
CA SER A 273 0.08 6.18 -12.21
C SER A 273 1.05 7.34 -12.46
N ALA A 274 2.08 7.51 -11.62
CA ALA A 274 2.99 8.67 -11.71
C ALA A 274 3.89 8.61 -12.94
N LEU A 275 4.00 9.73 -13.67
CA LEU A 275 4.89 9.84 -14.83
C LEU A 275 6.36 10.05 -14.45
N GLY A 276 6.64 10.39 -13.18
CA GLY A 276 8.02 10.62 -12.72
C GLY A 276 8.59 11.97 -13.13
N ARG A 277 7.85 13.04 -12.91
CA ARG A 277 8.29 14.40 -13.22
C ARG A 277 8.81 15.14 -11.99
N GLY A 278 9.92 15.83 -12.15
CA GLY A 278 10.55 16.61 -11.07
C GLY A 278 11.12 15.71 -9.99
N LYS A 279 10.71 15.94 -8.72
CA LYS A 279 11.21 15.18 -7.57
C LYS A 279 10.42 13.90 -7.24
N HIS A 280 9.29 13.68 -7.90
CA HIS A 280 8.47 12.50 -7.65
C HIS A 280 8.94 11.33 -8.54
N PRO A 281 9.11 10.13 -7.97
CA PRO A 281 9.52 8.96 -8.75
C PRO A 281 8.43 8.55 -9.75
N ALA A 282 8.86 7.91 -10.82
CA ALA A 282 7.96 7.28 -11.78
C ALA A 282 7.18 6.13 -11.15
N ALA A 283 6.08 5.75 -11.80
CA ALA A 283 5.20 4.67 -11.33
C ALA A 283 5.97 3.37 -11.11
N ARG A 284 5.68 2.75 -9.94
CA ARG A 284 6.29 1.48 -9.54
C ARG A 284 5.27 0.57 -8.89
N TRP A 285 5.58 -0.72 -8.92
CA TRP A 285 4.98 -1.74 -8.09
C TRP A 285 6.07 -2.70 -7.60
N HIS A 286 5.81 -3.41 -6.52
CA HIS A 286 6.73 -4.41 -6.00
C HIS A 286 6.19 -5.81 -6.22
N ALA A 287 6.96 -6.67 -6.90
CA ALA A 287 6.77 -8.10 -6.81
C ALA A 287 7.44 -8.58 -5.53
N ILE A 288 6.65 -9.05 -4.59
CA ILE A 288 7.09 -9.54 -3.29
C ILE A 288 6.95 -11.05 -3.31
N GLU A 289 8.04 -11.75 -3.16
CA GLU A 289 8.09 -13.20 -3.14
C GLU A 289 8.42 -13.68 -1.72
N ILE A 290 7.45 -14.32 -1.10
CA ILE A 290 7.59 -14.96 0.20
C ILE A 290 8.13 -16.36 -0.03
N LEU A 291 9.36 -16.60 0.39
CA LEU A 291 10.08 -17.85 0.22
C LEU A 291 10.12 -18.58 1.56
N ARG A 292 9.84 -19.88 1.56
CA ARG A 292 9.95 -20.71 2.75
C ARG A 292 10.88 -21.87 2.43
N ASP A 293 11.96 -22.01 3.20
CA ASP A 293 12.90 -23.12 3.04
C ASP A 293 12.39 -24.40 3.68
N ASP A 294 13.12 -25.51 3.48
CA ASP A 294 12.79 -26.85 4.01
C ASP A 294 12.78 -26.89 5.55
N ALA A 295 13.46 -25.95 6.22
CA ALA A 295 13.46 -25.81 7.67
C ALA A 295 12.27 -24.95 8.17
N GLY A 296 11.45 -24.41 7.24
CA GLY A 296 10.31 -23.56 7.52
C GLY A 296 10.67 -22.08 7.78
N ALA A 297 11.94 -21.70 7.59
CA ALA A 297 12.34 -20.30 7.72
C ALA A 297 11.83 -19.48 6.53
N THR A 298 11.25 -18.32 6.85
CA THR A 298 10.67 -17.41 5.87
C THR A 298 11.67 -16.32 5.51
N SER A 299 11.80 -16.05 4.22
CA SER A 299 12.54 -14.90 3.70
C SER A 299 11.69 -14.18 2.66
N VAL A 300 11.96 -12.88 2.46
CA VAL A 300 11.17 -12.05 1.55
C VAL A 300 12.09 -11.44 0.50
N ARG A 301 11.84 -11.75 -0.76
CA ARG A 301 12.50 -11.14 -1.90
C ARG A 301 11.58 -10.07 -2.51
N VAL A 302 12.13 -8.90 -2.75
CA VAL A 302 11.42 -7.79 -3.40
C VAL A 302 12.06 -7.50 -4.75
N ILE A 303 11.23 -7.45 -5.78
CA ILE A 303 11.62 -7.01 -7.12
C ILE A 303 10.84 -5.72 -7.40
N ALA A 304 11.55 -4.60 -7.43
CA ALA A 304 10.98 -3.32 -7.82
C ALA A 304 10.82 -3.29 -9.34
N ARG A 305 9.59 -3.11 -9.80
CA ARG A 305 9.23 -3.00 -11.21
C ARG A 305 8.51 -1.69 -11.44
N GLY A 306 8.72 -1.05 -12.58
CA GLY A 306 8.06 0.24 -12.83
C GLY A 306 8.47 0.86 -14.15
N LEU A 307 7.92 2.05 -14.39
CA LEU A 307 8.23 2.85 -15.57
C LEU A 307 9.71 3.25 -15.54
N ASP A 308 10.45 2.77 -16.50
CA ASP A 308 11.82 3.22 -16.76
C ASP A 308 11.76 4.55 -17.53
N PRO A 309 12.28 5.65 -16.97
CA PRO A 309 12.24 6.97 -17.61
C PRO A 309 13.01 7.05 -18.93
N GLU A 310 14.02 6.19 -19.13
CA GLU A 310 14.87 6.20 -20.33
C GLU A 310 14.17 5.52 -21.50
N THR A 311 13.51 4.40 -21.24
CA THR A 311 12.86 3.61 -22.30
C THR A 311 11.35 3.89 -22.43
N GLY A 312 10.72 4.44 -21.40
CA GLY A 312 9.27 4.64 -21.33
C GLY A 312 8.47 3.35 -21.16
N HIS A 313 9.13 2.22 -20.89
CA HIS A 313 8.51 0.92 -20.67
C HIS A 313 8.58 0.49 -19.21
N VAL A 314 7.68 -0.41 -18.80
CA VAL A 314 7.75 -1.04 -17.48
C VAL A 314 8.82 -2.13 -17.51
N ALA A 315 9.77 -2.04 -16.58
CA ALA A 315 10.88 -2.96 -16.46
C ALA A 315 11.20 -3.28 -14.99
N GLU A 316 12.08 -4.25 -14.77
CA GLU A 316 12.70 -4.47 -13.46
C GLU A 316 13.71 -3.35 -13.21
N LEU A 317 13.55 -2.65 -12.09
CA LEU A 317 14.40 -1.54 -11.66
C LEU A 317 15.42 -1.96 -10.60
N GLY A 318 15.23 -3.12 -9.98
CA GLY A 318 16.14 -3.68 -8.99
C GLY A 318 15.49 -4.80 -8.17
N ARG A 319 16.32 -5.57 -7.47
CA ARG A 319 15.86 -6.62 -6.55
C ARG A 319 16.73 -6.69 -5.32
N TYR A 320 16.12 -7.07 -4.20
CA TYR A 320 16.81 -7.21 -2.91
C TYR A 320 16.06 -8.17 -1.99
N MET A 321 16.78 -8.68 -0.98
CA MET A 321 16.20 -9.45 0.12
C MET A 321 15.92 -8.52 1.29
N LEU A 322 14.79 -8.74 1.98
CA LEU A 322 14.55 -8.16 3.30
C LEU A 322 15.17 -9.09 4.34
N ALA A 323 15.95 -8.49 5.22
CA ALA A 323 16.61 -9.18 6.33
C ALA A 323 15.70 -9.26 7.55
#